data_dc11178ab576486a4a0fa80d2c93b7d5
#
_entry.id   dc11178ab576486a4a0fa80d2c93b7d5
#
_cell.length_a   1.000
_cell.length_b   1.000
_cell.length_c   1.000
_cell.angle_alpha   90.00
_cell.angle_beta   90.00
_cell.angle_gamma   90.00
#
_symmetry.space_group_name_H-M   'P 1'
#
loop_
_entity.id
_entity.type
_entity.pdbx_description
1 polymer ?
#
loop_
_entity_poly.entity_id
_entity_poly.type
_entity_poly.pdbx_seq_one_letter_code
_entity_poly.pdbx_strand_id
1 'polypeptide(L)'
;YQYSMGFLIGLAGHKRFAVENAKYLVHDGSNFVYNSGAKVQDQVEFSRRVDERIKQYILAHSKLTGEEYDSKRRVEWYLFAEEAKEKGFVDYIIGEDCDIDAVI
;
A
#
# COMPACT_ATOMS: atom_id res chain seq x y z
N TYR A 1 4.12 10.64 -6.39
CA TYR A 1 4.36 9.18 -6.37
C TYR A 1 4.29 8.65 -4.95
N GLN A 2 3.54 7.57 -4.75
CA GLN A 2 3.52 6.86 -3.48
C GLN A 2 3.89 5.40 -3.74
N TYR A 3 5.13 5.05 -3.44
CA TYR A 3 5.67 3.72 -3.66
C TYR A 3 6.08 3.11 -2.33
N SER A 4 5.81 1.81 -2.16
CA SER A 4 6.33 1.05 -1.04
C SER A 4 5.97 1.67 0.33
N MET A 5 6.93 2.08 1.13
CA MET A 5 6.69 2.71 2.43
C MET A 5 5.94 4.05 2.31
N GLY A 6 6.17 4.81 1.24
CA GLY A 6 5.41 6.03 0.95
C GLY A 6 3.91 5.74 0.78
N PHE A 7 3.56 4.61 0.16
CA PHE A 7 2.19 4.16 0.04
C PHE A 7 1.57 3.90 1.43
N LEU A 8 2.26 3.20 2.31
CA LEU A 8 1.78 2.91 3.67
C LEU A 8 1.58 4.19 4.49
N ILE A 9 2.50 5.13 4.38
CA ILE A 9 2.38 6.43 5.06
C ILE A 9 1.17 7.20 4.54
N GLY A 10 0.94 7.19 3.22
CA GLY A 10 -0.23 7.81 2.62
C GLY A 10 -1.55 7.26 3.15
N LEU A 11 -1.62 5.95 3.39
CA LEU A 11 -2.83 5.31 3.94
C LEU A 11 -3.15 5.75 5.37
N ALA A 12 -2.20 6.29 6.11
CA ALA A 12 -2.40 6.74 7.49
C ALA A 12 -3.18 8.06 7.58
N GLY A 13 -3.35 8.78 6.48
CA GLY A 13 -4.07 10.05 6.48
C GLY A 13 -5.56 9.90 6.77
N HIS A 14 -6.16 10.88 7.47
CA HIS A 14 -7.60 10.91 7.74
C HIS A 14 -8.42 11.25 6.49
N LYS A 15 -7.91 12.19 5.68
CA LYS A 15 -8.44 12.52 4.36
C LYS A 15 -7.29 12.38 3.37
N ARG A 16 -7.51 11.59 2.32
CA ARG A 16 -6.46 11.24 1.39
C ARG A 16 -6.81 11.75 0.01
N PHE A 17 -5.93 12.55 -0.57
CA PHE A 17 -6.12 13.23 -1.85
C PHE A 17 -5.07 12.78 -2.86
N ALA A 18 -5.42 12.76 -4.13
CA ALA A 18 -4.52 12.48 -5.23
C ALA A 18 -4.76 13.48 -6.36
N VAL A 19 -3.69 13.86 -7.05
CA VAL A 19 -3.83 14.57 -8.33
C VAL A 19 -4.13 13.54 -9.43
N GLU A 20 -4.73 13.99 -10.55
CA GLU A 20 -5.24 13.11 -11.60
C GLU A 20 -4.21 12.12 -12.14
N ASN A 21 -2.96 12.53 -12.25
CA ASN A 21 -1.89 11.69 -12.80
C ASN A 21 -0.97 11.10 -11.72
N ALA A 22 -1.42 11.05 -10.48
CA ALA A 22 -0.67 10.40 -9.40
C ALA A 22 -0.50 8.91 -9.66
N LYS A 23 0.63 8.37 -9.21
CA LYS A 23 0.99 6.96 -9.41
C LYS A 23 1.29 6.31 -8.07
N TYR A 24 0.88 5.07 -7.94
CA TYR A 24 1.06 4.27 -6.74
C TYR A 24 1.70 2.94 -7.07
N LEU A 25 2.54 2.44 -6.19
CA LEU A 25 3.09 1.09 -6.27
C LEU A 25 2.80 0.37 -4.96
N VAL A 26 2.08 -0.72 -5.07
CA VAL A 26 1.80 -1.62 -3.95
C VAL A 26 2.55 -2.92 -4.22
N HIS A 27 3.44 -3.29 -3.30
CA HIS A 27 4.19 -4.53 -3.43
C HIS A 27 4.65 -5.04 -2.07
N ASP A 28 4.95 -6.33 -2.00
CA ASP A 28 5.57 -6.92 -0.82
C ASP A 28 6.98 -6.34 -0.63
N GLY A 29 7.38 -6.20 0.62
CA GLY A 29 8.74 -5.83 0.95
C GLY A 29 9.73 -6.92 0.50
N SER A 30 10.92 -6.49 0.06
CA SER A 30 12.00 -7.40 -0.23
C SER A 30 12.77 -7.72 1.04
N ASN A 31 12.97 -9.02 1.34
CA ASN A 31 13.74 -9.47 2.48
C ASN A 31 15.04 -10.11 2.01
N PHE A 32 16.15 -9.63 2.55
CA PHE A 32 17.46 -10.23 2.32
C PHE A 32 17.90 -10.92 3.60
N VAL A 33 17.95 -12.25 3.59
CA VAL A 33 18.28 -13.05 4.76
C VAL A 33 19.69 -13.61 4.63
N TYR A 34 20.56 -13.29 5.58
CA TYR A 34 21.98 -13.63 5.51
C TYR A 34 22.46 -14.14 6.87
N ASN A 35 22.25 -15.44 7.15
CA ASN A 35 22.60 -16.04 8.44
C ASN A 35 22.72 -17.57 8.34
N SER A 36 23.14 -18.22 9.43
CA SER A 36 23.12 -19.67 9.52
C SER A 36 21.68 -20.21 9.54
N GLY A 37 21.50 -21.50 9.20
CA GLY A 37 20.19 -22.11 8.95
C GLY A 37 19.12 -21.83 9.99
N ALA A 38 19.42 -21.99 11.30
CA ALA A 38 18.42 -21.74 12.35
C ALA A 38 18.01 -20.28 12.43
N LYS A 39 18.99 -19.36 12.30
CA LYS A 39 18.73 -17.91 12.32
C LYS A 39 17.97 -17.44 11.08
N VAL A 40 18.22 -18.08 9.93
CA VAL A 40 17.45 -17.83 8.71
C VAL A 40 15.99 -18.16 8.93
N GLN A 41 15.69 -19.32 9.53
CA GLN A 41 14.32 -19.71 9.82
C GLN A 41 13.61 -18.73 10.75
N ASP A 42 14.31 -18.25 11.80
CA ASP A 42 13.75 -17.26 12.72
C ASP A 42 13.46 -15.95 12.00
N GLN A 43 14.35 -15.50 11.11
CA GLN A 43 14.16 -14.27 10.34
C GLN A 43 13.00 -14.41 9.35
N VAL A 44 12.88 -15.54 8.67
CA VAL A 44 11.77 -15.81 7.75
C VAL A 44 10.44 -15.78 8.50
N GLU A 45 10.35 -16.43 9.66
CA GLU A 45 9.14 -16.43 10.47
C GLU A 45 8.77 -15.02 10.97
N PHE A 46 9.75 -14.25 11.39
CA PHE A 46 9.51 -12.86 11.79
C PHE A 46 9.04 -12.00 10.61
N SER A 47 9.67 -12.15 9.44
CA SER A 47 9.25 -11.44 8.24
C SER A 47 7.81 -11.77 7.85
N ARG A 48 7.42 -13.05 7.98
CA ARG A 48 6.03 -13.47 7.74
C ARG A 48 5.07 -12.74 8.67
N ARG A 49 5.41 -12.58 9.93
CA ARG A 49 4.60 -11.86 10.90
C ARG A 49 4.50 -10.37 10.58
N VAL A 50 5.59 -9.76 10.13
CA VAL A 50 5.60 -8.36 9.68
C VAL A 50 4.70 -8.20 8.45
N ASP A 51 4.81 -9.09 7.48
CA ASP A 51 4.00 -9.04 6.26
C ASP A 51 2.51 -9.16 6.59
N GLU A 52 2.14 -10.02 7.52
CA GLU A 52 0.75 -10.16 7.96
C GLU A 52 0.23 -8.87 8.61
N ARG A 53 1.04 -8.21 9.43
CA ARG A 53 0.66 -6.92 10.02
C ARG A 53 0.48 -5.84 8.98
N ILE A 54 1.35 -5.80 7.97
CA ILE A 54 1.23 -4.86 6.86
C ILE A 54 -0.05 -5.13 6.07
N LYS A 55 -0.35 -6.39 5.79
CA LYS A 55 -1.60 -6.79 5.13
C LYS A 55 -2.81 -6.27 5.91
N GLN A 56 -2.87 -6.52 7.21
CA GLN A 56 -3.99 -6.08 8.04
C GLN A 56 -4.12 -4.56 8.06
N TYR A 57 -2.99 -3.85 8.09
CA TYR A 57 -2.99 -2.39 8.01
C TYR A 57 -3.60 -1.90 6.69
N ILE A 58 -3.18 -2.47 5.57
CA ILE A 58 -3.69 -2.09 4.25
C ILE A 58 -5.19 -2.38 4.15
N LEU A 59 -5.63 -3.55 4.61
CA LEU A 59 -7.06 -3.92 4.58
C LEU A 59 -7.91 -3.01 5.46
N ALA A 60 -7.38 -2.59 6.61
CA ALA A 60 -8.09 -1.71 7.53
C ALA A 60 -8.24 -0.28 7.00
N HIS A 61 -7.33 0.16 6.12
CA HIS A 61 -7.28 1.54 5.61
C HIS A 61 -7.69 1.66 4.14
N SER A 62 -8.32 0.62 3.57
CA SER A 62 -8.73 0.63 2.17
C SER A 62 -10.02 -0.19 1.99
N LYS A 63 -10.50 -0.27 0.76
CA LYS A 63 -11.64 -1.12 0.37
C LYS A 63 -11.20 -2.48 -0.16
N LEU A 64 -9.92 -2.78 -0.08
CA LEU A 64 -9.36 -4.00 -0.58
C LEU A 64 -9.82 -5.20 0.25
N THR A 65 -10.13 -6.32 -0.41
CA THR A 65 -10.39 -7.58 0.26
C THR A 65 -9.10 -8.35 0.48
N GLY A 66 -9.09 -9.24 1.49
CA GLY A 66 -7.93 -10.10 1.73
C GLY A 66 -7.59 -10.97 0.54
N GLU A 67 -8.59 -11.47 -0.16
CA GLU A 67 -8.45 -12.30 -1.35
C GLU A 67 -7.80 -11.52 -2.51
N GLU A 68 -8.24 -10.30 -2.75
CA GLU A 68 -7.66 -9.41 -3.75
C GLU A 68 -6.23 -9.05 -3.41
N TYR A 69 -5.96 -8.74 -2.16
CA TYR A 69 -4.60 -8.47 -1.69
C TYR A 69 -3.68 -9.67 -1.96
N ASP A 70 -4.11 -10.87 -1.61
CA ASP A 70 -3.31 -12.08 -1.80
C ASP A 70 -3.03 -12.36 -3.28
N SER A 71 -3.95 -12.01 -4.17
CA SER A 71 -3.75 -12.17 -5.62
C SER A 71 -2.68 -11.22 -6.18
N LYS A 72 -2.41 -10.11 -5.49
CA LYS A 72 -1.48 -9.06 -5.92
C LYS A 72 -0.17 -9.03 -5.15
N ARG A 73 -0.03 -9.81 -4.08
CA ARG A 73 1.09 -9.69 -3.15
C ARG A 73 2.46 -10.03 -3.74
N ARG A 74 2.51 -10.79 -4.82
CA ARG A 74 3.77 -11.23 -5.47
C ARG A 74 4.08 -10.45 -6.74
N VAL A 75 3.31 -9.41 -7.06
CA VAL A 75 3.51 -8.59 -8.25
C VAL A 75 3.72 -7.14 -7.82
N GLU A 76 4.40 -6.38 -8.66
CA GLU A 76 4.47 -4.94 -8.49
C GLU A 76 3.19 -4.33 -9.06
N TRP A 77 2.29 -3.93 -8.19
CA TRP A 77 0.98 -3.45 -8.57
C TRP A 77 0.99 -1.93 -8.68
N TYR A 78 1.09 -1.45 -9.90
CA TYR A 78 1.07 -0.01 -10.20
C TYR A 78 -0.35 0.45 -10.42
N LEU A 79 -0.67 1.63 -9.89
CA LEU A 79 -2.01 2.20 -9.95
C LEU A 79 -1.94 3.69 -10.30
N PHE A 80 -2.88 4.14 -11.11
CA PHE A 80 -3.18 5.57 -11.25
C PHE A 80 -4.21 6.00 -10.21
N ALA A 81 -4.46 7.33 -10.13
CA ALA A 81 -5.33 7.92 -9.12
C ALA A 81 -6.75 7.31 -9.13
N GLU A 82 -7.34 7.08 -10.29
CA GLU A 82 -8.69 6.52 -10.41
C GLU A 82 -8.77 5.12 -9.82
N GLU A 83 -7.80 4.28 -10.12
CA GLU A 83 -7.71 2.93 -9.59
C GLU A 83 -7.46 2.94 -8.08
N ALA A 84 -6.58 3.83 -7.62
CA ALA A 84 -6.30 3.98 -6.18
C ALA A 84 -7.56 4.41 -5.42
N LYS A 85 -8.36 5.30 -5.98
CA LYS A 85 -9.63 5.71 -5.38
C LYS A 85 -10.63 4.55 -5.34
N GLU A 86 -10.74 3.79 -6.41
CA GLU A 86 -11.62 2.62 -6.48
C GLU A 86 -11.28 1.59 -5.41
N LYS A 87 -10.01 1.36 -5.15
CA LYS A 87 -9.55 0.43 -4.11
C LYS A 87 -9.58 1.01 -2.70
N GLY A 88 -9.92 2.28 -2.58
CA GLY A 88 -10.01 2.96 -1.28
C GLY A 88 -8.67 3.41 -0.72
N PHE A 89 -7.64 3.52 -1.55
CA PHE A 89 -6.32 4.02 -1.13
C PHE A 89 -6.28 5.54 -1.03
N VAL A 90 -7.13 6.23 -1.76
CA VAL A 90 -7.35 7.67 -1.65
C VAL A 90 -8.85 7.97 -1.60
N ASP A 91 -9.21 9.11 -1.03
CA ASP A 91 -10.61 9.49 -0.86
C ASP A 91 -11.08 10.44 -1.97
N TYR A 92 -10.21 11.32 -2.45
CA TYR A 92 -10.56 12.38 -3.40
C TYR A 92 -9.48 12.52 -4.47
N ILE A 93 -9.90 12.79 -5.70
CA ILE A 93 -9.01 13.15 -6.80
C ILE A 93 -9.14 14.66 -7.02
N ILE A 94 -8.04 15.38 -6.85
CA ILE A 94 -8.00 16.84 -7.07
C ILE A 94 -8.19 17.11 -8.56
N GLY A 95 -9.14 17.98 -8.87
CA GLY A 95 -9.53 18.27 -10.25
C GLY A 95 -10.81 17.57 -10.69
N GLU A 96 -11.14 16.41 -10.11
CA GLU A 96 -12.39 15.69 -10.37
C GLU A 96 -13.38 15.83 -9.22
N ASP A 97 -12.95 15.47 -7.99
CA ASP A 97 -13.81 15.46 -6.81
C ASP A 97 -13.75 16.75 -6.02
N CYS A 98 -12.67 17.50 -6.13
CA CYS A 98 -12.47 18.77 -5.42
C CYS A 98 -11.41 19.61 -6.12
N ASP A 99 -11.39 20.90 -5.80
CA ASP A 99 -10.35 21.81 -6.26
C ASP A 99 -9.17 21.82 -5.28
N ILE A 100 -7.98 22.11 -5.79
CA ILE A 100 -6.78 22.17 -4.96
C ILE A 100 -6.92 23.20 -3.83
N ASP A 101 -7.66 24.28 -4.06
CA ASP A 101 -7.90 25.32 -3.05
C ASP A 101 -8.68 24.78 -1.84
N ALA A 102 -9.46 23.74 -2.01
CA ALA A 102 -10.19 23.09 -0.93
C ALA A 102 -9.30 22.26 -0.01
N VAL A 103 -8.07 21.95 -0.43
CA VAL A 103 -7.12 21.08 0.27
C VAL A 103 -6.07 21.87 1.03
N ILE A 104 -5.79 23.08 0.59
CA ILE A 104 -4.74 23.97 1.16
C ILE A 104 -5.19 24.64 2.47
#